data_d2cf7e3baa55de6136f2826e6aaaf945
#
_entry.id   d2cf7e3baa55de6136f2826e6aaaf945
#
_cell.length_a   1.000
_cell.length_b   1.000
_cell.length_c   1.000
_cell.angle_alpha   90.00
_cell.angle_beta   90.00
_cell.angle_gamma   90.00
#
_symmetry.space_group_name_H-M   'P 1'
#
loop_
_entity.id
_entity.type
_entity.pdbx_description
1 polymer ?
#
loop_
_entity_poly.entity_id
_entity_poly.type
_entity_poly.pdbx_seq_one_letter_code
_entity_poly.pdbx_strand_id
1 'polypeptide(L)'
;MTARDKSQDSAAVSVALCTCPPPEAERLAALVVEEGLAACVNVLPSVRSIYRWEGKVENEEESLLVIKASTASFPALRDTLAEAHPYDVPEVIRLDVADGLPAYLEWVLGAAAEGRSADA
;
A
#
# COMPACT_ATOMS: atom_id res chain seq x y z
N MET A 1 -24.17 4.32 21.37
CA MET A 1 -23.31 3.24 20.89
C MET A 1 -21.87 3.74 20.78
N THR A 2 -20.95 2.99 21.34
CA THR A 2 -19.55 3.38 21.31
C THR A 2 -18.96 3.12 19.93
N ALA A 3 -18.27 4.10 19.40
CA ALA A 3 -17.60 3.94 18.12
C ALA A 3 -16.45 2.93 18.27
N ARG A 4 -16.37 1.98 17.35
CA ARG A 4 -15.30 1.00 17.37
C ARG A 4 -14.01 1.62 16.82
N ASP A 5 -12.91 1.32 17.47
CA ASP A 5 -11.60 1.75 17.00
C ASP A 5 -11.17 0.84 15.85
N LYS A 6 -11.31 1.33 14.64
CA LYS A 6 -11.02 0.56 13.42
C LYS A 6 -9.54 0.23 13.28
N SER A 7 -8.65 1.00 13.91
CA SER A 7 -7.23 0.70 13.82
C SER A 7 -6.85 -0.58 14.53
N GLN A 8 -7.70 -1.05 15.46
CA GLN A 8 -7.49 -2.29 16.18
C GLN A 8 -8.31 -3.44 15.62
N ASP A 9 -9.09 -3.18 14.58
CA ASP A 9 -9.97 -4.18 13.98
C ASP A 9 -9.19 -4.95 12.91
N SER A 10 -8.95 -6.25 13.16
CA SER A 10 -8.23 -7.10 12.19
C SER A 10 -8.99 -7.26 10.88
N ALA A 11 -10.29 -6.96 10.86
CA ALA A 11 -11.13 -7.00 9.65
C ALA A 11 -11.15 -5.67 8.91
N ALA A 12 -10.45 -4.66 9.39
CA ALA A 12 -10.41 -3.36 8.72
C ALA A 12 -9.54 -3.40 7.48
N VAL A 13 -9.94 -2.63 6.48
CA VAL A 13 -9.23 -2.47 5.22
C VAL A 13 -8.57 -1.10 5.20
N SER A 14 -7.40 -1.04 4.62
CA SER A 14 -6.66 0.20 4.46
C SER A 14 -6.19 0.38 3.02
N VAL A 15 -5.91 1.62 2.66
CA VAL A 15 -5.23 1.96 1.41
C VAL A 15 -3.87 2.51 1.78
N ALA A 16 -2.81 1.93 1.21
CA ALA A 16 -1.49 2.49 1.35
C ALA A 16 -1.08 3.20 0.07
N LEU A 17 -0.35 4.29 0.21
CA LEU A 17 0.19 5.03 -0.93
C LEU A 17 1.71 4.94 -0.89
N CYS A 18 2.29 4.70 -2.06
CA CYS A 18 3.74 4.63 -2.21
C CYS A 18 4.10 5.22 -3.58
N THR A 19 5.02 6.16 -3.62
CA THR A 19 5.56 6.67 -4.88
C THR A 19 6.92 6.04 -5.14
N CYS A 20 7.27 5.88 -6.40
CA CYS A 20 8.54 5.24 -6.76
C CYS A 20 8.95 5.66 -8.18
N PRO A 21 10.21 5.42 -8.55
CA PRO A 21 10.62 5.61 -9.95
C PRO A 21 9.79 4.70 -10.85
N PRO A 22 9.32 5.18 -12.02
CA PRO A 22 8.47 4.39 -12.90
C PRO A 22 8.97 2.98 -13.23
N PRO A 23 10.27 2.76 -13.48
CA PRO A 23 10.74 1.39 -13.78
C PRO A 23 10.59 0.39 -12.63
N GLU A 24 10.39 0.88 -11.40
CA GLU A 24 10.27 0.02 -10.21
C GLU A 24 8.83 -0.31 -9.84
N ALA A 25 7.86 0.38 -10.46
CA ALA A 25 6.47 0.34 -10.01
C ALA A 25 5.88 -1.07 -10.07
N GLU A 26 5.99 -1.74 -11.20
CA GLU A 26 5.39 -3.06 -11.35
C GLU A 26 6.06 -4.11 -10.47
N ARG A 27 7.37 -4.00 -10.29
CA ARG A 27 8.13 -4.90 -9.42
C ARG A 27 7.66 -4.79 -7.98
N LEU A 28 7.54 -3.55 -7.47
CA LEU A 28 7.11 -3.33 -6.09
C LEU A 28 5.65 -3.75 -5.90
N ALA A 29 4.80 -3.44 -6.88
CA ALA A 29 3.38 -3.83 -6.82
C ALA A 29 3.23 -5.35 -6.78
N ALA A 30 3.93 -6.06 -7.67
CA ALA A 30 3.87 -7.51 -7.72
C ALA A 30 4.40 -8.16 -6.45
N LEU A 31 5.47 -7.60 -5.90
CA LEU A 31 6.09 -8.11 -4.67
C LEU A 31 5.08 -8.20 -3.53
N VAL A 32 4.38 -7.11 -3.25
CA VAL A 32 3.47 -7.07 -2.09
C VAL A 32 2.22 -7.92 -2.31
N VAL A 33 1.78 -8.08 -3.55
CA VAL A 33 0.66 -8.98 -3.85
C VAL A 33 1.10 -10.44 -3.71
N GLU A 34 2.24 -10.80 -4.27
CA GLU A 34 2.75 -12.17 -4.20
C GLU A 34 3.04 -12.60 -2.76
N GLU A 35 3.49 -11.67 -1.93
CA GLU A 35 3.78 -11.94 -0.51
C GLU A 35 2.50 -12.01 0.34
N GLY A 36 1.34 -11.78 -0.24
CA GLY A 36 0.08 -11.80 0.49
C GLY A 36 -0.12 -10.60 1.42
N LEU A 37 0.64 -9.53 1.22
CA LEU A 37 0.56 -8.32 2.04
C LEU A 37 -0.45 -7.33 1.51
N ALA A 38 -0.82 -7.46 0.24
CA ALA A 38 -1.82 -6.63 -0.41
C ALA A 38 -2.70 -7.51 -1.29
N ALA A 39 -3.96 -7.12 -1.40
CA ALA A 39 -4.90 -7.80 -2.29
C ALA A 39 -4.78 -7.30 -3.72
N CYS A 40 -4.51 -6.01 -3.86
CA CYS A 40 -4.55 -5.35 -5.16
C CYS A 40 -3.69 -4.09 -5.10
N VAL A 41 -2.98 -3.82 -6.19
CA VAL A 41 -2.26 -2.56 -6.34
C VAL A 41 -2.64 -1.97 -7.69
N ASN A 42 -3.12 -0.73 -7.67
CA ASN A 42 -3.28 0.04 -8.89
C ASN A 42 -2.02 0.86 -9.10
N VAL A 43 -1.46 0.76 -10.28
CA VAL A 43 -0.27 1.50 -10.65
C VAL A 43 -0.69 2.66 -11.53
N LEU A 44 -0.48 3.88 -11.04
CA LEU A 44 -0.62 5.08 -11.86
C LEU A 44 0.78 5.35 -12.43
N PRO A 45 0.98 5.10 -13.73
CA PRO A 45 2.34 5.04 -14.27
C PRO A 45 3.10 6.35 -14.28
N SER A 46 2.38 7.48 -14.28
CA SER A 46 3.03 8.79 -14.34
C SER A 46 2.26 9.81 -13.52
N VAL A 47 2.91 10.30 -12.48
CA VAL A 47 2.44 11.45 -11.70
C VAL A 47 3.60 12.44 -11.61
N ARG A 48 3.27 13.72 -11.44
CA ARG A 48 4.30 14.73 -11.19
C ARG A 48 4.36 14.96 -9.71
N SER A 49 5.52 14.68 -9.11
CA SER A 49 5.75 14.91 -7.68
C SER A 49 6.54 16.20 -7.53
N ILE A 50 5.93 17.16 -6.87
CA ILE A 50 6.52 18.47 -6.63
C ILE A 50 6.72 18.59 -5.13
N TYR A 51 7.96 18.74 -4.69
CA TYR A 51 8.28 18.67 -3.27
C TYR A 51 9.53 19.48 -2.95
N ARG A 52 9.70 19.78 -1.68
CA ARG A 52 10.89 20.50 -1.21
C ARG A 52 11.95 19.48 -0.75
N TRP A 53 13.13 19.65 -1.26
CA TRP A 53 14.27 18.81 -0.89
C TRP A 53 15.52 19.68 -0.79
N GLU A 54 16.17 19.66 0.36
CA GLU A 54 17.41 20.39 0.61
C GLU A 54 17.32 21.88 0.19
N GLY A 55 16.19 22.51 0.55
CA GLY A 55 15.96 23.92 0.28
C GLY A 55 15.51 24.27 -1.13
N LYS A 56 15.33 23.28 -1.99
CA LYS A 56 14.90 23.48 -3.37
C LYS A 56 13.55 22.82 -3.64
N VAL A 57 12.83 23.35 -4.61
CA VAL A 57 11.59 22.74 -5.09
C VAL A 57 11.97 21.81 -6.25
N GLU A 58 11.71 20.53 -6.07
CA GLU A 58 11.93 19.51 -7.08
C GLU A 58 10.62 19.20 -7.80
N ASN A 59 10.73 18.77 -9.05
CA ASN A 59 9.61 18.39 -9.89
C ASN A 59 10.03 17.15 -10.67
N GLU A 60 9.56 15.99 -10.27
CA GLU A 60 9.98 14.73 -10.86
C GLU A 60 8.78 13.89 -11.29
N GLU A 61 9.01 13.07 -12.31
CA GLU A 61 8.05 12.06 -12.69
C GLU A 61 8.22 10.85 -11.79
N GLU A 62 7.11 10.36 -11.26
CA GLU A 62 7.08 9.14 -10.46
C GLU A 62 5.87 8.30 -10.86
N SER A 63 5.84 7.05 -10.42
CA SER A 63 4.62 6.25 -10.41
C SER A 63 4.02 6.28 -9.02
N LEU A 64 2.70 6.19 -8.95
CA LEU A 64 1.98 6.10 -7.67
C LEU A 64 1.34 4.74 -7.55
N LEU A 65 1.63 4.05 -6.46
CA LEU A 65 1.00 2.79 -6.12
C LEU A 65 -0.13 3.05 -5.14
N VAL A 66 -1.33 2.61 -5.48
CA VAL A 66 -2.50 2.66 -4.61
C VAL A 66 -2.78 1.23 -4.20
N ILE A 67 -2.49 0.90 -2.95
CA ILE A 67 -2.40 -0.47 -2.45
C ILE A 67 -3.58 -0.75 -1.53
N LYS A 68 -4.38 -1.79 -1.85
CA LYS A 68 -5.49 -2.20 -1.00
C LYS A 68 -5.08 -3.41 -0.19
N ALA A 69 -5.18 -3.31 1.12
CA ALA A 69 -4.69 -4.33 2.03
C ALA A 69 -5.51 -4.35 3.31
N SER A 70 -5.37 -5.43 4.08
CA SER A 70 -5.92 -5.42 5.43
C SER A 70 -5.07 -4.49 6.29
N THR A 71 -5.71 -3.81 7.23
CA THR A 71 -5.01 -2.94 8.17
C THR A 71 -3.96 -3.74 8.96
N ALA A 72 -4.28 -4.99 9.29
CA ALA A 72 -3.36 -5.86 10.03
C ALA A 72 -2.07 -6.15 9.25
N SER A 73 -2.12 -6.14 7.92
CA SER A 73 -0.93 -6.40 7.09
C SER A 73 -0.01 -5.19 6.96
N PHE A 74 -0.49 -4.00 7.33
CA PHE A 74 0.27 -2.78 7.01
C PHE A 74 1.69 -2.75 7.57
N PRO A 75 1.95 -3.14 8.83
CA PRO A 75 3.33 -3.10 9.32
C PRO A 75 4.29 -3.92 8.46
N ALA A 76 3.90 -5.14 8.06
CA ALA A 76 4.73 -5.97 7.19
C ALA A 76 4.81 -5.39 5.78
N LEU A 77 3.72 -4.86 5.25
CA LEU A 77 3.68 -4.18 3.95
C LEU A 77 4.65 -2.99 3.92
N ARG A 78 4.57 -2.15 4.94
CA ARG A 78 5.45 -0.99 5.09
C ARG A 78 6.91 -1.40 5.09
N ASP A 79 7.25 -2.39 5.90
CA ASP A 79 8.65 -2.82 6.06
C ASP A 79 9.18 -3.49 4.79
N THR A 80 8.34 -4.27 4.11
CA THR A 80 8.72 -4.91 2.85
C THR A 80 8.98 -3.87 1.76
N LEU A 81 8.10 -2.87 1.65
CA LEU A 81 8.30 -1.79 0.68
C LEU A 81 9.56 -0.99 1.00
N ALA A 82 9.76 -0.65 2.27
CA ALA A 82 10.93 0.13 2.67
C ALA A 82 12.23 -0.58 2.31
N GLU A 83 12.28 -1.90 2.50
CA GLU A 83 13.47 -2.68 2.19
C GLU A 83 13.71 -2.82 0.70
N ALA A 84 12.64 -2.99 -0.09
CA ALA A 84 12.74 -3.22 -1.53
C ALA A 84 12.87 -1.94 -2.35
N HIS A 85 12.57 -0.79 -1.75
CA HIS A 85 12.51 0.50 -2.45
C HIS A 85 13.91 1.05 -2.71
N PRO A 86 14.14 1.69 -3.87
CA PRO A 86 15.46 2.29 -4.17
C PRO A 86 15.78 3.54 -3.36
N TYR A 87 14.78 4.21 -2.76
CA TYR A 87 15.03 5.40 -1.94
C TYR A 87 15.38 5.02 -0.52
N ASP A 88 16.20 5.85 0.14
CA ASP A 88 16.51 5.69 1.56
C ASP A 88 15.29 5.93 2.43
N VAL A 89 14.47 6.92 2.07
CA VAL A 89 13.26 7.28 2.82
C VAL A 89 12.09 7.34 1.84
N PRO A 90 11.48 6.18 1.52
CA PRO A 90 10.34 6.17 0.60
C PRO A 90 9.06 6.66 1.25
N GLU A 91 8.15 7.18 0.43
CA GLU A 91 6.79 7.47 0.89
C GLU A 91 6.03 6.16 1.02
N VAL A 92 5.63 5.82 2.23
CA VAL A 92 4.71 4.72 2.50
C VAL A 92 3.79 5.18 3.61
N ILE A 93 2.56 5.49 3.26
CA ILE A 93 1.57 5.98 4.23
C ILE A 93 0.30 5.15 4.12
N ARG A 94 -0.46 5.11 5.21
CA ARG A 94 -1.71 4.37 5.29
C ARG A 94 -2.88 5.31 5.49
N LEU A 95 -3.95 5.06 4.75
CA LEU A 95 -5.23 5.73 4.93
C LEU A 95 -6.24 4.67 5.34
N ASP A 96 -7.04 4.94 6.37
CA ASP A 96 -8.07 4.03 6.80
C ASP A 96 -9.28 4.16 5.88
N VAL A 97 -9.82 3.02 5.44
CA VAL A 97 -11.05 2.99 4.64
C VAL A 97 -12.22 3.05 5.60
N ALA A 98 -12.95 4.16 5.58
CA ALA A 98 -14.07 4.36 6.49
C ALA A 98 -15.28 3.48 6.14
N ASP A 99 -15.52 3.22 4.84
CA ASP A 99 -16.67 2.46 4.38
C ASP A 99 -16.41 2.01 2.94
N GLY A 100 -17.10 1.01 2.51
CA GLY A 100 -16.99 0.50 1.15
C GLY A 100 -18.03 -0.57 0.89
N LEU A 101 -18.06 -1.06 -0.35
CA LEU A 101 -18.95 -2.17 -0.72
C LEU A 101 -18.53 -3.41 0.07
N PRO A 102 -19.42 -3.99 0.90
CA PRO A 102 -19.03 -5.12 1.75
C PRO A 102 -18.37 -6.29 1.01
N ALA A 103 -18.88 -6.65 -0.16
CA ALA A 103 -18.32 -7.75 -0.94
C ALA A 103 -16.89 -7.47 -1.38
N TYR A 104 -16.58 -6.21 -1.72
CA TYR A 104 -15.23 -5.85 -2.11
C TYR A 104 -14.28 -5.86 -0.92
N LEU A 105 -14.72 -5.32 0.22
CA LEU A 105 -13.91 -5.32 1.43
C LEU A 105 -13.58 -6.75 1.89
N GLU A 106 -14.56 -7.64 1.81
CA GLU A 106 -14.36 -9.06 2.11
C GLU A 106 -13.35 -9.69 1.15
N TRP A 107 -13.42 -9.32 -0.14
CA TRP A 107 -12.48 -9.82 -1.13
C TRP A 107 -11.04 -9.38 -0.80
N VAL A 108 -10.85 -8.12 -0.40
CA VAL A 108 -9.53 -7.62 -0.02
C VAL A 108 -8.96 -8.45 1.12
N LEU A 109 -9.76 -8.72 2.15
CA LEU A 109 -9.32 -9.50 3.30
C LEU A 109 -9.03 -10.95 2.93
N GLY A 110 -9.84 -11.54 2.07
CA GLY A 110 -9.69 -12.92 1.62
C GLY A 110 -8.47 -13.12 0.73
N ALA A 111 -8.21 -12.19 -0.17
CA ALA A 111 -7.08 -12.28 -1.08
C ALA A 111 -5.74 -12.24 -0.33
N ALA A 112 -5.62 -11.39 0.69
CA ALA A 112 -4.44 -11.35 1.53
C ALA A 112 -4.26 -12.66 2.31
N ALA A 113 -5.36 -13.21 2.82
CA ALA A 113 -5.31 -14.50 3.52
C ALA A 113 -4.89 -15.64 2.60
N GLU A 114 -5.35 -15.63 1.35
CA GLU A 114 -4.94 -16.64 0.36
C GLU A 114 -3.43 -16.59 0.10
N GLY A 115 -2.87 -15.40 -0.07
CA GLY A 115 -1.43 -15.25 -0.27
C GLY A 115 -0.63 -15.83 0.89
N ARG A 116 -1.06 -15.57 2.11
CA ARG A 116 -0.40 -16.12 3.29
C ARG A 116 -0.57 -17.63 3.40
N SER A 117 -1.75 -18.13 3.02
CA SER A 117 -2.03 -19.57 3.06
C SER A 117 -1.13 -20.31 2.08
N ALA A 118 -0.85 -19.74 0.92
CA ALA A 118 0.01 -20.35 -0.06
C ALA A 118 1.45 -20.49 0.45
N ASP A 119 1.87 -19.64 1.37
CA ASP A 119 3.21 -19.67 1.95
C ASP A 119 3.32 -20.61 3.15
N ALA A 120 2.20 -21.05 3.65
CA ALA A 120 2.19 -22.01 4.76
C ALA A 120 2.39 -23.44 4.24
#